data_2df4f6eb5767e8bb23abd6623b5f74eb
#
_entry.id   2df4f6eb5767e8bb23abd6623b5f74eb
#
_cell.length_a   1.000
_cell.length_b   1.000
_cell.length_c   1.000
_cell.angle_alpha   90.00
_cell.angle_beta   90.00
_cell.angle_gamma   90.00
#
_symmetry.space_group_name_H-M   'P 1'
#
loop_
_entity.id
_entity.type
_entity.pdbx_description
1 polymer ?
#
loop_
_entity_poly.entity_id
_entity_poly.type
_entity_poly.pdbx_seq_one_letter_code
_entity_poly.pdbx_strand_id
1 'polypeptide(L)'
;DGIAAGWADVERIGGILLLAQMSSRGNLLNPDYTKNTIETGKGSPHVIGYIGNGSSTEEIIQLRSLVGEGQMIWTPGINLDSGAGKMGQRYGNPRDSIASGADIIIVGSGIHGQSDRIAAAKAYANASWDAILERGK
;
A
#
# COMPACT_ATOMS: atom_id res chain seq x y z
N ASP A 1 -10.51 8.53 -17.11
CA ASP A 1 -11.77 8.04 -17.69
C ASP A 1 -11.58 6.80 -18.57
N GLY A 2 -10.54 6.71 -19.46
CA GLY A 2 -10.36 5.59 -20.37
C GLY A 2 -10.19 4.23 -19.72
N ILE A 3 -9.43 4.13 -18.62
CA ILE A 3 -9.23 2.85 -17.88
C ILE A 3 -10.54 2.40 -17.25
N ALA A 4 -11.29 3.31 -16.63
CA ALA A 4 -12.56 2.98 -15.99
C ALA A 4 -13.62 2.56 -17.03
N ALA A 5 -13.67 3.23 -18.19
CA ALA A 5 -14.56 2.86 -19.29
C ALA A 5 -14.23 1.46 -19.85
N GLY A 6 -12.93 1.19 -20.12
CA GLY A 6 -12.51 -0.14 -20.59
C GLY A 6 -12.73 -1.25 -19.55
N TRP A 7 -12.73 -0.92 -18.24
CA TRP A 7 -13.02 -1.87 -17.18
C TRP A 7 -14.51 -2.24 -17.11
N ALA A 8 -15.41 -1.28 -17.38
CA ALA A 8 -16.85 -1.50 -17.37
C ALA A 8 -17.31 -2.50 -18.44
N ASP A 9 -16.56 -2.63 -19.55
CA ASP A 9 -16.86 -3.57 -20.64
C ASP A 9 -16.37 -5.01 -20.39
N VAL A 10 -15.69 -5.25 -19.25
CA VAL A 10 -15.14 -6.57 -18.93
C VAL A 10 -16.02 -7.24 -17.89
N GLU A 11 -16.66 -8.35 -18.24
CA GLU A 11 -17.43 -9.22 -17.31
C GLU A 11 -16.50 -9.94 -16.31
N ARG A 12 -15.68 -9.18 -15.57
CA ARG A 12 -14.77 -9.71 -14.56
C ARG A 12 -14.96 -9.00 -13.23
N ILE A 13 -14.93 -9.77 -12.15
CA ILE A 13 -14.85 -9.21 -10.80
C ILE A 13 -13.42 -8.71 -10.58
N GLY A 14 -13.28 -7.43 -10.32
CA GLY A 14 -11.99 -6.82 -10.04
C GLY A 14 -12.13 -5.35 -9.67
N GLY A 15 -11.03 -4.72 -9.27
CA GLY A 15 -11.00 -3.33 -8.87
C GLY A 15 -9.72 -2.64 -9.28
N ILE A 16 -9.75 -1.33 -9.29
CA ILE A 16 -8.63 -0.46 -9.64
C ILE A 16 -8.03 0.08 -8.33
N LEU A 17 -6.71 -0.01 -8.20
CA LEU A 17 -5.95 0.69 -7.17
C LEU A 17 -5.30 1.91 -7.79
N LEU A 18 -5.51 3.08 -7.19
CA LEU A 18 -4.87 4.32 -7.64
C LEU A 18 -3.58 4.58 -6.86
N LEU A 19 -2.53 4.99 -7.56
CA LEU A 19 -1.27 5.37 -6.93
C LEU A 19 -1.40 6.75 -6.29
N ALA A 20 -1.48 6.80 -4.96
CA ALA A 20 -1.61 8.05 -4.21
C ALA A 20 -0.28 8.56 -3.63
N GLN A 21 0.62 7.64 -3.25
CA GLN A 21 1.94 7.94 -2.68
C GLN A 21 2.99 6.95 -3.19
N MET A 22 4.27 7.27 -3.04
CA MET A 22 5.40 6.40 -3.42
C MET A 22 6.48 6.40 -2.35
N SER A 23 7.09 5.22 -2.12
CA SER A 23 8.23 5.04 -1.19
C SER A 23 9.59 5.44 -1.77
N SER A 24 9.72 5.59 -3.09
CA SER A 24 10.97 5.96 -3.73
C SER A 24 11.33 7.43 -3.51
N ARG A 25 12.62 7.70 -3.22
CA ARG A 25 13.13 9.07 -3.13
C ARG A 25 13.15 9.74 -4.50
N GLY A 26 12.91 11.06 -4.50
CA GLY A 26 12.97 11.87 -5.72
C GLY A 26 11.80 11.63 -6.68
N ASN A 27 10.71 11.03 -6.21
CA ASN A 27 9.47 10.98 -6.96
C ASN A 27 8.85 12.38 -7.06
N LEU A 28 7.99 12.58 -8.06
CA LEU A 28 7.34 13.87 -8.33
C LEU A 28 5.98 14.01 -7.64
N LEU A 29 5.57 13.05 -6.82
CA LEU A 29 4.30 13.10 -6.09
C LEU A 29 4.40 14.12 -4.95
N ASN A 30 3.31 14.85 -4.76
CA ASN A 30 3.17 15.87 -3.73
C ASN A 30 1.77 15.77 -3.08
N PRO A 31 1.49 16.51 -2.00
CA PRO A 31 0.20 16.46 -1.31
C PRO A 31 -1.01 16.78 -2.18
N ASP A 32 -0.87 17.67 -3.17
CA ASP A 32 -1.96 18.00 -4.08
C ASP A 32 -2.25 16.85 -5.05
N TYR A 33 -1.20 16.16 -5.52
CA TYR A 33 -1.37 14.94 -6.31
C TYR A 33 -2.16 13.88 -5.53
N THR A 34 -1.79 13.63 -4.27
CA THR A 34 -2.48 12.67 -3.40
C THR A 34 -3.96 13.01 -3.25
N LYS A 35 -4.28 14.27 -2.94
CA LYS A 35 -5.67 14.74 -2.82
C LYS A 35 -6.45 14.56 -4.12
N ASN A 36 -5.89 15.00 -5.23
CA ASN A 36 -6.54 14.90 -6.54
C ASN A 36 -6.77 13.44 -6.95
N THR A 37 -5.84 12.55 -6.62
CA THR A 37 -5.97 11.11 -6.85
C THR A 37 -7.14 10.53 -6.05
N ILE A 38 -7.30 10.93 -4.78
CA ILE A 38 -8.39 10.46 -3.93
C ILE A 38 -9.74 10.99 -4.44
N GLU A 39 -9.82 12.27 -4.78
CA GLU A 39 -11.06 12.86 -5.34
C GLU A 39 -11.47 12.18 -6.65
N THR A 40 -10.50 11.89 -7.53
CA THR A 40 -10.74 11.12 -8.76
C THR A 40 -11.27 9.72 -8.45
N GLY A 41 -10.71 9.06 -7.44
CA GLY A 41 -11.14 7.72 -7.03
C GLY A 41 -12.53 7.67 -6.44
N LYS A 42 -12.93 8.66 -5.65
CA LYS A 42 -14.27 8.76 -5.05
C LYS A 42 -15.39 8.80 -6.09
N GLY A 43 -15.10 9.32 -7.29
CA GLY A 43 -16.06 9.39 -8.40
C GLY A 43 -16.21 8.10 -9.20
N SER A 44 -15.46 7.05 -8.90
CA SER A 44 -15.46 5.80 -9.67
C SER A 44 -15.89 4.58 -8.85
N PRO A 45 -16.93 3.83 -9.26
CA PRO A 45 -17.35 2.62 -8.59
C PRO A 45 -16.33 1.46 -8.74
N HIS A 46 -15.35 1.60 -9.64
CA HIS A 46 -14.34 0.58 -9.89
C HIS A 46 -13.08 0.75 -9.04
N VAL A 47 -12.92 1.89 -8.37
CA VAL A 47 -11.78 2.13 -7.47
C VAL A 47 -12.06 1.48 -6.13
N ILE A 48 -11.24 0.50 -5.76
CA ILE A 48 -11.35 -0.25 -4.52
C ILE A 48 -10.33 0.18 -3.46
N GLY A 49 -9.39 1.03 -3.81
CA GLY A 49 -8.38 1.49 -2.87
C GLY A 49 -7.23 2.25 -3.52
N TYR A 50 -6.20 2.48 -2.72
CA TYR A 50 -5.07 3.33 -3.06
C TYR A 50 -3.74 2.68 -2.68
N ILE A 51 -2.71 3.00 -3.46
CA ILE A 51 -1.33 2.65 -3.11
C ILE A 51 -0.74 3.81 -2.28
N GLY A 52 -0.32 3.48 -1.06
CA GLY A 52 0.33 4.40 -0.12
C GLY A 52 1.84 4.19 -0.03
N ASN A 53 2.51 5.01 0.80
CA ASN A 53 3.94 4.89 1.07
C ASN A 53 4.19 4.04 2.34
N GLY A 54 4.50 2.75 2.17
CA GLY A 54 4.76 1.83 3.28
C GLY A 54 6.03 2.12 4.09
N SER A 55 6.90 3.01 3.61
CA SER A 55 8.11 3.40 4.35
C SER A 55 7.93 4.58 5.32
N SER A 56 6.71 5.13 5.42
CA SER A 56 6.39 6.26 6.30
C SER A 56 5.04 6.04 6.99
N THR A 57 5.08 5.84 8.28
CA THR A 57 3.89 5.71 9.14
C THR A 57 3.03 6.97 9.10
N GLU A 58 3.66 8.15 9.08
CA GLU A 58 3.00 9.45 9.01
C GLU A 58 2.18 9.60 7.72
N GLU A 59 2.77 9.22 6.57
CA GLU A 59 2.09 9.29 5.28
C GLU A 59 0.94 8.28 5.19
N ILE A 60 1.07 7.08 5.79
CA ILE A 60 -0.04 6.11 5.86
C ILE A 60 -1.19 6.66 6.70
N ILE A 61 -0.92 7.24 7.88
CA ILE A 61 -1.92 7.85 8.75
C ILE A 61 -2.65 8.99 8.01
N GLN A 62 -1.90 9.85 7.33
CA GLN A 62 -2.48 10.93 6.53
C GLN A 62 -3.36 10.38 5.40
N LEU A 63 -2.90 9.38 4.67
CA LEU A 63 -3.66 8.75 3.60
C LEU A 63 -4.95 8.12 4.15
N ARG A 64 -4.88 7.40 5.28
CA ARG A 64 -6.06 6.81 5.93
C ARG A 64 -7.08 7.88 6.33
N SER A 65 -6.64 9.00 6.87
CA SER A 65 -7.53 10.10 7.25
C SER A 65 -8.26 10.73 6.04
N LEU A 66 -7.63 10.77 4.87
CA LEU A 66 -8.21 11.29 3.64
C LEU A 66 -9.15 10.30 2.93
N VAL A 67 -8.79 9.02 2.96
CA VAL A 67 -9.51 7.94 2.28
C VAL A 67 -10.71 7.47 3.09
N GLY A 68 -10.61 7.42 4.42
CA GLY A 68 -11.62 6.87 5.33
C GLY A 68 -11.61 5.32 5.34
N GLU A 69 -12.59 4.71 6.00
CA GLU A 69 -12.65 3.26 6.25
C GLU A 69 -13.19 2.43 5.07
N GLY A 70 -13.82 3.08 4.09
CA GLY A 70 -14.51 2.39 2.99
C GLY A 70 -13.62 1.91 1.85
N GLN A 71 -12.32 2.24 1.87
CA GLN A 71 -11.36 1.97 0.78
C GLN A 71 -10.09 1.34 1.33
N MET A 72 -9.50 0.41 0.58
CA MET A 72 -8.26 -0.27 0.98
C MET A 72 -7.02 0.58 0.73
N ILE A 73 -6.06 0.51 1.63
CA ILE A 73 -4.71 1.06 1.45
C ILE A 73 -3.70 -0.09 1.32
N TRP A 74 -3.02 -0.13 0.17
CA TRP A 74 -1.97 -1.09 -0.13
C TRP A 74 -0.62 -0.39 -0.08
N THR A 75 0.33 -0.96 0.65
CA THR A 75 1.63 -0.29 0.89
C THR A 75 2.80 -1.14 0.41
N PRO A 76 3.48 -0.71 -0.67
CA PRO A 76 4.82 -1.21 -1.03
C PRO A 76 5.90 -0.57 -0.17
N GLY A 77 7.14 -1.02 -0.35
CA GLY A 77 8.27 -0.49 0.40
C GLY A 77 8.36 -1.08 1.81
N ILE A 78 8.02 -2.35 1.96
CA ILE A 78 8.00 -3.07 3.23
C ILE A 78 9.14 -4.09 3.29
N ASN A 79 9.85 -4.11 4.43
CA ASN A 79 10.86 -5.12 4.74
C ASN A 79 10.85 -5.44 6.25
N LEU A 80 10.94 -6.72 6.61
CA LEU A 80 11.08 -7.16 8.01
C LEU A 80 12.36 -6.61 8.65
N ASP A 81 13.44 -6.57 7.89
CA ASP A 81 14.71 -5.98 8.28
C ASP A 81 14.71 -4.47 7.95
N SER A 82 13.80 -3.70 8.56
CA SER A 82 13.63 -2.28 8.30
C SER A 82 14.96 -1.51 8.36
N GLY A 83 15.35 -0.89 7.24
CA GLY A 83 16.60 -0.14 7.09
C GLY A 83 16.76 0.45 5.71
N ALA A 84 17.94 1.06 5.43
CA ALA A 84 18.23 1.62 4.12
C ALA A 84 18.43 0.50 3.09
N GLY A 85 17.48 0.39 2.15
CA GLY A 85 17.57 -0.51 1.02
C GLY A 85 18.61 -0.08 -0.03
N LYS A 86 18.95 -1.00 -0.95
CA LYS A 86 19.75 -0.68 -2.12
C LYS A 86 19.03 0.36 -3.00
N MET A 87 19.79 1.25 -3.66
CA MET A 87 19.26 2.27 -4.58
C MET A 87 18.40 3.37 -3.92
N GLY A 88 18.65 3.71 -2.64
CA GLY A 88 17.96 4.84 -1.98
C GLY A 88 16.51 4.56 -1.59
N GLN A 89 16.05 3.32 -1.62
CA GLN A 89 14.76 2.93 -1.09
C GLN A 89 14.77 2.94 0.44
N ARG A 90 13.69 3.43 1.02
CA ARG A 90 13.39 3.26 2.44
C ARG A 90 12.38 2.12 2.57
N TYR A 91 12.53 1.33 3.62
CA TYR A 91 11.60 0.26 3.93
C TYR A 91 10.97 0.51 5.28
N GLY A 92 9.64 0.36 5.34
CA GLY A 92 8.89 0.28 6.59
C GLY A 92 8.78 -1.16 7.07
N ASN A 93 8.42 -1.32 8.35
CA ASN A 93 8.14 -2.61 8.96
C ASN A 93 6.67 -3.01 8.67
N PRO A 94 6.36 -4.30 8.43
CA PRO A 94 4.99 -4.78 8.23
C PRO A 94 4.03 -4.37 9.36
N ARG A 95 4.45 -4.55 10.62
CA ARG A 95 3.64 -4.25 11.80
C ARG A 95 3.29 -2.76 11.89
N ASP A 96 4.30 -1.89 11.73
CA ASP A 96 4.09 -0.44 11.82
C ASP A 96 3.19 0.05 10.69
N SER A 97 3.36 -0.48 9.48
CA SER A 97 2.53 -0.13 8.33
C SER A 97 1.06 -0.47 8.56
N ILE A 98 0.77 -1.69 9.02
CA ILE A 98 -0.60 -2.13 9.34
C ILE A 98 -1.18 -1.33 10.52
N ALA A 99 -0.41 -1.13 11.59
CA ALA A 99 -0.84 -0.35 12.76
C ALA A 99 -1.18 1.10 12.39
N SER A 100 -0.49 1.67 11.40
CA SER A 100 -0.72 3.02 10.89
C SER A 100 -1.91 3.16 9.94
N GLY A 101 -2.58 2.05 9.58
CA GLY A 101 -3.80 2.07 8.78
C GLY A 101 -3.71 1.45 7.39
N ALA A 102 -2.58 0.82 7.02
CA ALA A 102 -2.55 -0.01 5.83
C ALA A 102 -3.39 -1.28 6.03
N ASP A 103 -4.04 -1.75 4.98
CA ASP A 103 -4.83 -2.99 4.99
C ASP A 103 -4.05 -4.15 4.40
N ILE A 104 -3.19 -3.87 3.42
CA ILE A 104 -2.40 -4.85 2.70
C ILE A 104 -0.97 -4.32 2.52
N ILE A 105 0.02 -5.20 2.71
CA ILE A 105 1.42 -4.92 2.36
C ILE A 105 1.79 -5.57 1.03
N ILE A 106 2.61 -4.88 0.25
CA ILE A 106 3.18 -5.41 -1.00
C ILE A 106 4.68 -5.65 -0.77
N VAL A 107 5.10 -6.90 -0.85
CA VAL A 107 6.48 -7.30 -0.60
C VAL A 107 7.10 -7.89 -1.86
N GLY A 108 8.17 -7.28 -2.32
CA GLY A 108 8.95 -7.74 -3.47
C GLY A 108 10.24 -8.45 -3.03
N SER A 109 11.35 -7.71 -3.03
CA SER A 109 12.71 -8.23 -2.75
C SER A 109 12.85 -8.91 -1.39
N GLY A 110 12.06 -8.53 -0.40
CA GLY A 110 12.04 -9.17 0.92
C GLY A 110 11.62 -10.65 0.88
N ILE A 111 10.92 -11.07 -0.17
CA ILE A 111 10.54 -12.48 -0.39
C ILE A 111 11.39 -13.09 -1.49
N HIS A 112 11.34 -12.54 -2.71
CA HIS A 112 11.99 -13.20 -3.85
C HIS A 112 13.52 -13.15 -3.82
N GLY A 113 14.11 -12.25 -3.03
CA GLY A 113 15.55 -12.17 -2.80
C GLY A 113 16.08 -13.15 -1.74
N GLN A 114 15.22 -13.90 -1.06
CA GLN A 114 15.61 -14.85 -0.04
C GLN A 114 15.85 -16.25 -0.62
N SER A 115 16.75 -17.02 0.01
CA SER A 115 17.01 -18.41 -0.34
C SER A 115 15.79 -19.32 -0.07
N ASP A 116 15.11 -19.11 1.06
CA ASP A 116 13.83 -19.74 1.39
C ASP A 116 12.69 -18.73 1.27
N ARG A 117 12.09 -18.67 0.08
CA ARG A 117 10.98 -17.76 -0.23
C ARG A 117 9.70 -18.12 0.51
N ILE A 118 9.49 -19.41 0.81
CA ILE A 118 8.29 -19.87 1.53
C ILE A 118 8.36 -19.43 2.98
N ALA A 119 9.50 -19.63 3.65
CA ALA A 119 9.71 -19.17 5.02
C ALA A 119 9.60 -17.63 5.10
N ALA A 120 10.19 -16.91 4.15
CA ALA A 120 10.09 -15.46 4.09
C ALA A 120 8.63 -15.00 3.93
N ALA A 121 7.88 -15.55 2.99
CA ALA A 121 6.47 -15.21 2.79
C ALA A 121 5.63 -15.46 4.06
N LYS A 122 5.84 -16.57 4.73
CA LYS A 122 5.18 -16.88 6.02
C LYS A 122 5.52 -15.86 7.10
N ALA A 123 6.78 -15.44 7.20
CA ALA A 123 7.20 -14.44 8.19
C ALA A 123 6.48 -13.09 7.97
N TYR A 124 6.39 -12.61 6.72
CA TYR A 124 5.63 -11.40 6.39
C TYR A 124 4.14 -11.55 6.67
N ALA A 125 3.55 -12.69 6.30
CA ALA A 125 2.13 -12.95 6.55
C ALA A 125 1.81 -12.95 8.05
N ASN A 126 2.61 -13.63 8.87
CA ASN A 126 2.42 -13.68 10.32
C ASN A 126 2.55 -12.29 10.95
N ALA A 127 3.63 -11.55 10.63
CA ALA A 127 3.85 -10.21 11.19
C ALA A 127 2.70 -9.24 10.86
N SER A 128 2.15 -9.34 9.64
CA SER A 128 1.02 -8.50 9.21
C SER A 128 -0.28 -8.93 9.87
N TRP A 129 -0.52 -10.23 9.96
CA TRP A 129 -1.73 -10.77 10.57
C TRP A 129 -1.83 -10.45 12.05
N ASP A 130 -0.72 -10.61 12.79
CA ASP A 130 -0.66 -10.24 14.20
C ASP A 130 -0.97 -8.76 14.41
N ALA A 131 -0.44 -7.88 13.55
CA ALA A 131 -0.72 -6.45 13.60
C ALA A 131 -2.20 -6.12 13.29
N ILE A 132 -2.85 -6.85 12.36
CA ILE A 132 -4.29 -6.70 12.08
C ILE A 132 -5.11 -7.07 13.32
N LEU A 133 -4.78 -8.19 13.97
CA LEU A 133 -5.48 -8.64 15.18
C LEU A 133 -5.32 -7.68 16.34
N GLU A 134 -4.18 -7.00 16.45
CA GLU A 134 -3.93 -5.98 17.47
C GLU A 134 -4.70 -4.68 17.17
N ARG A 135 -4.75 -4.25 15.92
CA ARG A 135 -5.49 -3.05 15.49
C ARG A 135 -7.02 -3.19 15.71
N GLY A 136 -7.55 -4.39 15.65
CA GLY A 136 -8.98 -4.68 15.82
C GLY A 136 -9.46 -4.74 17.28
N LYS A 137 -8.55 -4.56 18.27
CA LYS A 137 -8.87 -4.51 19.71
C LYS A 137 -9.05 -3.09 20.18
#